data_21909f9c838d6fc65ebadc12de7839d3
#
_entry.id   21909f9c838d6fc65ebadc12de7839d3
#
_cell.length_a   1.000
_cell.length_b   1.000
_cell.length_c   1.000
_cell.angle_alpha   90.00
_cell.angle_beta   90.00
_cell.angle_gamma   90.00
#
_symmetry.space_group_name_H-M   'P 1'
#
loop_
_entity.id
_entity.type
_entity.pdbx_description
1 polymer ?
#
loop_
_entity_poly.entity_id
_entity_poly.type
_entity_poly.pdbx_seq_one_letter_code
_entity_poly.pdbx_strand_id
1 'polypeptide(L)'
;MASSQSNQRLDIWLVENKFFKSRNSAANAIQACGIILNGKIEKKISKKITTGDKVEINKDHKVYVSRSAGKLKYLIEKTNKNISDYVCLDLGASTGGFTQVLLEFGVGKVYAVDVGFNQLDPSIKEDSKVINMEKVDVRDLDKDLISSVDLISVDLSFISLDKALNEVFKNAKIGTSFYILFKPQFEVGINEVNKKGVVKNSSLAWNSINKFLSLLKLRNFSEIKLFKSPILGKDGNEEWLIFAEKE
;
A
#
# COMPACT_ATOMS: atom_id res chain seq x y z
N MET A 1 14.79 1.86 47.49
CA MET A 1 15.35 1.79 46.12
C MET A 1 14.25 2.29 45.18
N ALA A 2 14.41 3.49 44.64
CA ALA A 2 13.42 4.07 43.72
C ALA A 2 13.45 3.31 42.39
N SER A 3 12.38 2.61 42.06
CA SER A 3 12.19 1.98 40.75
C SER A 3 12.31 3.04 39.68
N SER A 4 13.30 2.92 38.80
CA SER A 4 13.46 3.78 37.63
C SER A 4 12.18 3.79 36.83
N GLN A 5 11.49 4.93 36.81
CA GLN A 5 10.37 5.18 35.90
C GLN A 5 10.92 5.04 34.47
N SER A 6 10.64 3.94 33.81
CA SER A 6 11.08 3.70 32.45
C SER A 6 10.31 4.67 31.53
N ASN A 7 10.93 5.82 31.22
CA ASN A 7 10.42 6.80 30.27
C ASN A 7 10.68 6.31 28.84
N GLN A 8 9.93 5.29 28.41
CA GLN A 8 10.11 4.58 27.18
C GLN A 8 9.22 5.11 26.07
N ARG A 9 9.64 5.02 24.81
CA ARG A 9 8.82 5.36 23.64
C ARG A 9 7.71 4.32 23.45
N LEU A 10 6.52 4.78 23.11
CA LEU A 10 5.35 3.93 22.90
C LEU A 10 5.56 2.87 21.80
N ASP A 11 6.22 3.22 20.69
CA ASP A 11 6.52 2.27 19.61
C ASP A 11 7.44 1.12 20.05
N ILE A 12 8.39 1.40 20.95
CA ILE A 12 9.30 0.40 21.51
C ILE A 12 8.55 -0.45 22.53
N TRP A 13 7.82 0.17 23.44
CA TRP A 13 7.06 -0.52 24.48
C TRP A 13 6.05 -1.52 23.90
N LEU A 14 5.33 -1.13 22.84
CA LEU A 14 4.37 -2.00 22.17
C LEU A 14 5.00 -3.27 21.59
N VAL A 15 6.25 -3.21 21.11
CA VAL A 15 6.98 -4.38 20.61
C VAL A 15 7.48 -5.24 21.75
N GLU A 16 8.08 -4.66 22.78
CA GLU A 16 8.60 -5.39 23.93
C GLU A 16 7.49 -6.12 24.72
N ASN A 17 6.30 -5.51 24.78
CA ASN A 17 5.12 -6.13 25.39
C ASN A 17 4.33 -7.01 24.41
N LYS A 18 4.90 -7.35 23.23
CA LYS A 18 4.35 -8.31 22.25
C LYS A 18 3.00 -7.91 21.63
N PHE A 19 2.62 -6.63 21.69
CA PHE A 19 1.46 -6.14 20.95
C PHE A 19 1.70 -6.14 19.45
N PHE A 20 2.94 -5.90 19.02
CA PHE A 20 3.34 -5.87 17.61
C PHE A 20 4.69 -6.58 17.41
N LYS A 21 4.90 -7.16 16.22
CA LYS A 21 6.11 -7.90 15.86
C LYS A 21 7.31 -6.99 15.56
N SER A 22 7.06 -5.72 15.17
CA SER A 22 8.10 -4.77 14.81
C SER A 22 7.72 -3.32 15.17
N ARG A 23 8.75 -2.46 15.30
CA ARG A 23 8.55 -1.03 15.53
C ARG A 23 7.78 -0.35 14.39
N ASN A 24 7.93 -0.82 13.15
CA ASN A 24 7.20 -0.30 12.02
C ASN A 24 5.71 -0.63 12.11
N SER A 25 5.34 -1.85 12.47
CA SER A 25 3.94 -2.22 12.67
C SER A 25 3.31 -1.47 13.86
N ALA A 26 4.04 -1.30 14.96
CA ALA A 26 3.60 -0.47 16.08
C ALA A 26 3.39 1.00 15.69
N ALA A 27 4.34 1.58 14.95
CA ALA A 27 4.23 2.96 14.45
C ALA A 27 3.03 3.14 13.52
N ASN A 28 2.78 2.19 12.62
CA ASN A 28 1.61 2.20 11.74
C ASN A 28 0.31 2.16 12.54
N ALA A 29 0.23 1.29 13.56
CA ALA A 29 -0.94 1.20 14.44
C ALA A 29 -1.19 2.51 15.20
N ILE A 30 -0.15 3.13 15.76
CA ILE A 30 -0.27 4.42 16.44
C ILE A 30 -0.81 5.50 15.50
N GLN A 31 -0.22 5.61 14.30
CA GLN A 31 -0.65 6.62 13.32
C GLN A 31 -2.06 6.38 12.78
N ALA A 32 -2.45 5.13 12.66
CA ALA A 32 -3.77 4.71 12.22
C ALA A 32 -4.85 4.78 13.33
N CYS A 33 -4.61 5.47 14.45
CA CYS A 33 -5.53 5.55 15.59
C CYS A 33 -5.84 4.21 16.28
N GLY A 34 -4.99 3.21 16.06
CA GLY A 34 -5.15 1.86 16.64
C GLY A 34 -4.72 1.74 18.11
N ILE A 35 -4.19 2.80 18.73
CA ILE A 35 -3.70 2.78 20.10
C ILE A 35 -4.45 3.80 20.97
N ILE A 36 -4.95 3.34 22.10
CA ILE A 36 -5.53 4.17 23.16
C ILE A 36 -4.54 4.22 24.33
N LEU A 37 -4.17 5.43 24.72
CA LEU A 37 -3.32 5.69 25.89
C LEU A 37 -4.13 6.47 26.93
N ASN A 38 -4.30 5.89 28.10
CA ASN A 38 -5.09 6.49 29.19
C ASN A 38 -6.48 6.95 28.74
N GLY A 39 -7.18 6.10 27.96
CA GLY A 39 -8.53 6.36 27.46
C GLY A 39 -8.62 7.33 26.28
N LYS A 40 -7.48 7.77 25.70
CA LYS A 40 -7.46 8.68 24.56
C LYS A 40 -6.64 8.10 23.40
N ILE A 41 -7.10 8.32 22.16
CA ILE A 41 -6.35 7.91 20.95
C ILE A 41 -5.01 8.65 20.92
N GLU A 42 -3.91 7.90 20.83
CA GLU A 42 -2.56 8.45 20.72
C GLU A 42 -2.06 8.27 19.27
N LYS A 43 -1.54 9.36 18.68
CA LYS A 43 -1.02 9.38 17.28
C LYS A 43 0.49 9.63 17.21
N LYS A 44 1.11 10.01 18.32
CA LYS A 44 2.54 10.35 18.36
C LYS A 44 3.37 9.09 18.62
N ILE A 45 4.05 8.59 17.59
CA ILE A 45 4.90 7.39 17.65
C ILE A 45 5.91 7.46 18.79
N SER A 46 6.57 8.62 18.95
CA SER A 46 7.60 8.86 19.98
C SER A 46 7.04 9.26 21.33
N LYS A 47 5.73 9.12 21.56
CA LYS A 47 5.11 9.40 22.88
C LYS A 47 5.87 8.63 23.96
N LYS A 48 6.27 9.33 25.01
CA LYS A 48 6.87 8.72 26.19
C LYS A 48 5.77 8.19 27.10
N ILE A 49 5.95 6.98 27.57
CA ILE A 49 5.06 6.32 28.52
C ILE A 49 5.82 5.91 29.77
N THR A 50 5.10 5.80 30.88
CA THR A 50 5.61 5.49 32.21
C THR A 50 4.87 4.29 32.79
N THR A 51 5.36 3.76 33.91
CA THR A 51 4.82 2.53 34.54
C THR A 51 3.33 2.58 34.93
N GLY A 52 2.74 3.76 35.05
CA GLY A 52 1.31 3.93 35.40
C GLY A 52 0.39 4.13 34.20
N ASP A 53 0.94 4.20 32.98
CA ASP A 53 0.13 4.44 31.80
C ASP A 53 -0.61 3.18 31.36
N LYS A 54 -1.90 3.33 31.03
CA LYS A 54 -2.73 2.26 30.48
C LYS A 54 -2.74 2.32 28.96
N VAL A 55 -2.19 1.27 28.33
CA VAL A 55 -2.13 1.14 26.86
C VAL A 55 -3.09 0.05 26.42
N GLU A 56 -3.98 0.38 25.48
CA GLU A 56 -4.97 -0.53 24.92
C GLU A 56 -4.95 -0.47 23.39
N ILE A 57 -5.26 -1.61 22.73
CA ILE A 57 -5.53 -1.63 21.28
C ILE A 57 -6.94 -1.10 21.05
N ASN A 58 -7.06 -0.13 20.18
CA ASN A 58 -8.36 0.37 19.74
C ASN A 58 -9.05 -0.69 18.87
N LYS A 59 -10.00 -1.40 19.43
CA LYS A 59 -10.74 -2.49 18.76
C LYS A 59 -11.65 -1.98 17.64
N ASP A 60 -12.05 -0.71 17.71
CA ASP A 60 -12.89 -0.08 16.70
C ASP A 60 -12.09 0.37 15.47
N HIS A 61 -10.78 0.21 15.52
CA HIS A 61 -9.88 0.63 14.45
C HIS A 61 -9.04 -0.52 13.94
N LYS A 62 -9.24 -0.88 12.67
CA LYS A 62 -8.50 -1.95 12.04
C LYS A 62 -7.05 -1.51 11.80
N VAL A 63 -6.11 -2.27 12.36
CA VAL A 63 -4.69 -2.03 12.16
C VAL A 63 -4.23 -2.73 10.88
N TYR A 64 -3.68 -1.94 9.97
CA TYR A 64 -3.10 -2.47 8.73
C TYR A 64 -1.60 -2.69 8.88
N VAL A 65 -1.08 -3.72 8.19
CA VAL A 65 0.35 -4.05 8.17
C VAL A 65 1.20 -2.97 7.49
N SER A 66 0.56 -2.09 6.70
CA SER A 66 1.21 -0.98 5.99
C SER A 66 0.31 0.26 5.94
N ARG A 67 0.91 1.46 5.93
CA ARG A 67 0.21 2.73 5.71
C ARG A 67 -0.43 2.83 4.33
N SER A 68 0.14 2.13 3.34
CA SER A 68 -0.39 2.15 1.97
C SER A 68 -1.78 1.52 1.87
N ALA A 69 -2.15 0.64 2.78
CA ALA A 69 -3.49 0.04 2.88
C ALA A 69 -4.61 1.09 2.80
N GLY A 70 -4.50 2.18 3.56
CA GLY A 70 -5.48 3.26 3.55
C GLY A 70 -5.65 3.94 2.18
N LYS A 71 -4.64 3.88 1.32
CA LYS A 71 -4.71 4.44 -0.05
C LYS A 71 -5.57 3.57 -0.95
N LEU A 72 -5.33 2.25 -0.96
CA LEU A 72 -6.14 1.32 -1.75
C LEU A 72 -7.59 1.30 -1.25
N LYS A 73 -7.79 1.24 0.07
CA LYS A 73 -9.13 1.29 0.67
C LYS A 73 -9.92 2.52 0.19
N TYR A 74 -9.31 3.70 0.29
CA TYR A 74 -9.91 4.93 -0.22
C TYR A 74 -10.28 4.82 -1.71
N LEU A 75 -9.39 4.25 -2.55
CA LEU A 75 -9.66 4.13 -3.98
C LEU A 75 -10.82 3.17 -4.27
N ILE A 76 -10.88 2.01 -3.60
CA ILE A 76 -11.99 1.06 -3.75
C ILE A 76 -13.32 1.71 -3.33
N GLU A 77 -13.35 2.39 -2.18
CA GLU A 77 -14.54 3.11 -1.71
C GLU A 77 -14.99 4.20 -2.71
N LYS A 78 -14.04 4.93 -3.32
CA LYS A 78 -14.34 5.97 -4.33
C LYS A 78 -14.87 5.42 -5.66
N THR A 79 -14.45 4.23 -6.04
CA THR A 79 -14.96 3.58 -7.26
C THR A 79 -16.31 2.91 -7.05
N ASN A 80 -16.65 2.58 -5.80
CA ASN A 80 -17.87 1.88 -5.40
C ASN A 80 -18.12 0.58 -6.21
N LYS A 81 -17.03 -0.07 -6.67
CA LYS A 81 -17.10 -1.32 -7.43
C LYS A 81 -17.11 -2.50 -6.45
N ASN A 82 -18.05 -3.41 -6.63
CA ASN A 82 -18.03 -4.69 -5.90
C ASN A 82 -16.91 -5.57 -6.47
N ILE A 83 -15.98 -5.96 -5.61
CA ILE A 83 -14.83 -6.81 -5.95
C ILE A 83 -14.85 -8.14 -5.19
N SER A 84 -15.99 -8.49 -4.56
CA SER A 84 -16.15 -9.79 -3.90
C SER A 84 -15.85 -10.92 -4.87
N ASP A 85 -15.21 -11.98 -4.35
CA ASP A 85 -14.85 -13.20 -5.07
C ASP A 85 -13.87 -13.02 -6.25
N TYR A 86 -13.38 -11.79 -6.52
CA TYR A 86 -12.39 -11.55 -7.56
C TYR A 86 -11.10 -12.31 -7.30
N VAL A 87 -10.47 -12.76 -8.38
CA VAL A 87 -9.07 -13.20 -8.38
C VAL A 87 -8.19 -11.98 -8.64
N CYS A 88 -7.28 -11.68 -7.72
CA CYS A 88 -6.50 -10.45 -7.71
C CYS A 88 -5.01 -10.72 -7.87
N LEU A 89 -4.32 -9.78 -8.51
CA LEU A 89 -2.87 -9.70 -8.60
C LEU A 89 -2.42 -8.42 -7.90
N ASP A 90 -1.65 -8.54 -6.80
CA ASP A 90 -1.13 -7.41 -6.02
C ASP A 90 0.35 -7.20 -6.33
N LEU A 91 0.67 -6.20 -7.16
CA LEU A 91 2.01 -5.91 -7.66
C LEU A 91 2.74 -4.93 -6.75
N GLY A 92 3.81 -5.40 -6.12
CA GLY A 92 4.55 -4.68 -5.09
C GLY A 92 3.92 -4.88 -3.70
N ALA A 93 3.56 -6.12 -3.38
CA ALA A 93 2.83 -6.45 -2.16
C ALA A 93 3.57 -6.05 -0.87
N SER A 94 4.91 -6.08 -0.85
CA SER A 94 5.75 -5.72 0.29
C SER A 94 5.25 -6.41 1.59
N THR A 95 4.88 -5.65 2.62
CA THR A 95 4.32 -6.22 3.86
C THR A 95 2.88 -6.70 3.75
N GLY A 96 2.21 -6.52 2.62
CA GLY A 96 0.85 -7.00 2.38
C GLY A 96 -0.26 -5.97 2.65
N GLY A 97 0.05 -4.68 2.64
CA GLY A 97 -0.95 -3.66 2.93
C GLY A 97 -2.11 -3.63 1.95
N PHE A 98 -1.84 -3.72 0.66
CA PHE A 98 -2.87 -3.80 -0.39
C PHE A 98 -3.56 -5.17 -0.35
N THR A 99 -2.81 -6.25 -0.24
CA THR A 99 -3.36 -7.60 -0.06
C THR A 99 -4.36 -7.66 1.09
N GLN A 100 -4.05 -7.07 2.26
CA GLN A 100 -4.95 -7.04 3.43
C GLN A 100 -6.26 -6.31 3.12
N VAL A 101 -6.20 -5.22 2.36
CA VAL A 101 -7.40 -4.47 1.94
C VAL A 101 -8.24 -5.29 0.97
N LEU A 102 -7.62 -5.92 -0.03
CA LEU A 102 -8.34 -6.79 -0.95
C LEU A 102 -9.10 -7.90 -0.21
N LEU A 103 -8.44 -8.58 0.73
CA LEU A 103 -9.08 -9.59 1.60
C LEU A 103 -10.24 -9.01 2.41
N GLU A 104 -10.09 -7.78 2.92
CA GLU A 104 -11.17 -7.08 3.65
C GLU A 104 -12.41 -6.86 2.79
N PHE A 105 -12.23 -6.57 1.50
CA PHE A 105 -13.33 -6.40 0.55
C PHE A 105 -13.87 -7.73 -0.03
N GLY A 106 -13.44 -8.86 0.53
CA GLY A 106 -14.04 -10.17 0.25
C GLY A 106 -13.57 -10.84 -1.04
N VAL A 107 -12.40 -10.48 -1.57
CA VAL A 107 -11.87 -11.15 -2.78
C VAL A 107 -11.68 -12.65 -2.57
N GLY A 108 -11.78 -13.42 -3.65
CA GLY A 108 -11.65 -14.86 -3.62
C GLY A 108 -10.21 -15.35 -3.49
N LYS A 109 -9.27 -14.65 -4.15
CA LYS A 109 -7.85 -15.01 -4.16
C LYS A 109 -6.96 -13.80 -4.43
N VAL A 110 -5.76 -13.76 -3.84
CA VAL A 110 -4.74 -12.75 -4.10
C VAL A 110 -3.39 -13.40 -4.38
N TYR A 111 -2.82 -13.14 -5.53
CA TYR A 111 -1.41 -13.40 -5.84
C TYR A 111 -0.60 -12.18 -5.40
N ALA A 112 0.12 -12.28 -4.29
CA ALA A 112 0.92 -11.21 -3.72
C ALA A 112 2.35 -11.26 -4.27
N VAL A 113 2.67 -10.39 -5.23
CA VAL A 113 3.93 -10.38 -6.00
C VAL A 113 4.86 -9.30 -5.48
N ASP A 114 6.10 -9.67 -5.18
CA ASP A 114 7.16 -8.73 -4.81
C ASP A 114 8.54 -9.26 -5.21
N VAL A 115 9.45 -8.35 -5.61
CA VAL A 115 10.86 -8.71 -5.88
C VAL A 115 11.65 -9.00 -4.60
N GLY A 116 11.18 -8.51 -3.46
CA GLY A 116 11.79 -8.74 -2.16
C GLY A 116 11.61 -10.16 -1.66
N PHE A 117 12.19 -10.43 -0.50
CA PHE A 117 12.12 -11.73 0.14
C PHE A 117 11.76 -11.58 1.61
N ASN A 118 10.87 -12.44 2.10
CA ASN A 118 10.40 -12.50 3.49
C ASN A 118 9.86 -11.16 4.00
N GLN A 119 9.13 -10.45 3.14
CA GLN A 119 8.55 -9.14 3.46
C GLN A 119 7.10 -9.25 3.90
N LEU A 120 6.35 -10.18 3.31
CA LEU A 120 4.92 -10.32 3.57
C LEU A 120 4.68 -10.67 5.05
N ASP A 121 3.80 -9.92 5.71
CA ASP A 121 3.47 -10.16 7.12
C ASP A 121 2.91 -11.57 7.30
N PRO A 122 3.36 -12.34 8.30
CA PRO A 122 2.88 -13.70 8.52
C PRO A 122 1.37 -13.83 8.62
N SER A 123 0.68 -12.85 9.19
CA SER A 123 -0.80 -12.86 9.27
C SER A 123 -1.49 -12.77 7.90
N ILE A 124 -0.82 -12.20 6.91
CA ILE A 124 -1.31 -12.13 5.53
C ILE A 124 -0.87 -13.39 4.77
N LYS A 125 0.37 -13.80 4.95
CA LYS A 125 0.95 -14.98 4.28
C LYS A 125 0.24 -16.29 4.63
N GLU A 126 -0.28 -16.40 5.85
CA GLU A 126 -1.00 -17.58 6.36
C GLU A 126 -2.48 -17.63 5.93
N ASP A 127 -3.02 -16.56 5.33
CA ASP A 127 -4.38 -16.57 4.81
C ASP A 127 -4.49 -17.51 3.60
N SER A 128 -5.45 -18.44 3.64
CA SER A 128 -5.65 -19.47 2.61
C SER A 128 -5.97 -18.90 1.21
N LYS A 129 -6.42 -17.67 1.13
CA LYS A 129 -6.70 -16.96 -0.12
C LYS A 129 -5.46 -16.30 -0.72
N VAL A 130 -4.32 -16.26 -0.01
CA VAL A 130 -3.10 -15.58 -0.45
C VAL A 130 -2.09 -16.56 -1.01
N ILE A 131 -1.62 -16.28 -2.21
CA ILE A 131 -0.48 -16.96 -2.82
C ILE A 131 0.69 -16.00 -2.81
N ASN A 132 1.68 -16.28 -1.96
CA ASN A 132 2.89 -15.47 -1.84
C ASN A 132 3.86 -15.75 -2.99
N MET A 133 4.16 -14.73 -3.79
CA MET A 133 5.07 -14.78 -4.94
C MET A 133 6.22 -13.79 -4.73
N GLU A 134 7.04 -14.05 -3.72
CA GLU A 134 8.28 -13.28 -3.46
C GLU A 134 9.40 -13.67 -4.42
N LYS A 135 10.37 -12.75 -4.64
CA LYS A 135 11.48 -12.84 -5.60
C LYS A 135 11.01 -12.91 -7.06
N VAL A 136 9.83 -12.37 -7.35
CA VAL A 136 9.27 -12.31 -8.70
C VAL A 136 9.24 -10.87 -9.17
N ASP A 137 9.88 -10.60 -10.30
CA ASP A 137 9.74 -9.31 -10.97
C ASP A 137 8.43 -9.27 -11.75
N VAL A 138 7.70 -8.17 -11.64
CA VAL A 138 6.42 -7.99 -12.35
C VAL A 138 6.56 -8.14 -13.87
N ARG A 139 7.75 -7.89 -14.41
CA ARG A 139 8.05 -8.02 -15.86
C ARG A 139 8.18 -9.47 -16.32
N ASP A 140 8.44 -10.39 -15.37
CA ASP A 140 8.65 -11.82 -15.63
C ASP A 140 7.41 -12.66 -15.29
N LEU A 141 6.27 -12.00 -15.01
CA LEU A 141 5.02 -12.68 -14.71
C LEU A 141 4.50 -13.49 -15.89
N ASP A 142 3.98 -14.67 -15.57
CA ASP A 142 3.32 -15.54 -16.54
C ASP A 142 2.09 -14.82 -17.15
N LYS A 143 1.98 -14.91 -18.49
CA LYS A 143 0.90 -14.27 -19.26
C LYS A 143 -0.46 -14.89 -18.96
N ASP A 144 -0.50 -16.20 -18.72
CA ASP A 144 -1.73 -16.90 -18.40
C ASP A 144 -2.22 -16.48 -16.99
N LEU A 145 -1.30 -16.28 -16.04
CA LEU A 145 -1.65 -15.69 -14.75
C LEU A 145 -2.24 -14.29 -14.92
N ILE A 146 -1.59 -13.40 -15.67
CA ILE A 146 -2.07 -12.03 -15.90
C ILE A 146 -3.46 -12.04 -16.54
N SER A 147 -3.70 -12.92 -17.52
CA SER A 147 -4.98 -13.01 -18.23
C SER A 147 -6.11 -13.64 -17.39
N SER A 148 -5.76 -14.33 -16.32
CA SER A 148 -6.75 -15.03 -15.46
C SER A 148 -7.38 -14.16 -14.39
N VAL A 149 -6.78 -13.01 -14.05
CA VAL A 149 -7.21 -12.20 -12.91
C VAL A 149 -8.27 -11.15 -13.28
N ASP A 150 -9.09 -10.78 -12.31
CA ASP A 150 -10.18 -9.80 -12.44
C ASP A 150 -9.76 -8.40 -11.99
N LEU A 151 -8.77 -8.33 -11.11
CA LEU A 151 -8.26 -7.08 -10.54
C LEU A 151 -6.75 -7.12 -10.41
N ILE A 152 -6.10 -6.00 -10.76
CA ILE A 152 -4.68 -5.78 -10.55
C ILE A 152 -4.49 -4.53 -9.71
N SER A 153 -3.93 -4.68 -8.49
CA SER A 153 -3.46 -3.57 -7.65
C SER A 153 -1.97 -3.34 -7.85
N VAL A 154 -1.55 -2.07 -7.80
CA VAL A 154 -0.17 -1.68 -8.12
C VAL A 154 0.36 -0.68 -7.11
N ASP A 155 1.39 -1.08 -6.34
CA ASP A 155 2.13 -0.23 -5.39
C ASP A 155 3.65 -0.36 -5.60
N LEU A 156 4.11 -0.19 -6.85
CA LEU A 156 5.53 -0.33 -7.21
C LEU A 156 6.36 0.89 -6.81
N SER A 157 7.64 0.67 -6.55
CA SER A 157 8.62 1.70 -6.20
C SER A 157 9.91 1.53 -7.00
N PHE A 158 10.62 2.62 -7.24
CA PHE A 158 11.95 2.66 -7.88
C PHE A 158 11.96 2.23 -9.36
N ILE A 159 10.81 2.14 -10.00
CA ILE A 159 10.66 1.85 -11.42
C ILE A 159 9.51 2.68 -11.99
N SER A 160 9.63 3.11 -13.25
CA SER A 160 8.52 3.73 -13.97
C SER A 160 7.44 2.70 -14.29
N LEU A 161 6.17 3.06 -14.06
CA LEU A 161 5.03 2.18 -14.30
C LEU A 161 4.90 1.75 -15.77
N ASP A 162 5.23 2.63 -16.72
CA ASP A 162 5.21 2.28 -18.16
C ASP A 162 6.14 1.09 -18.44
N LYS A 163 7.35 1.10 -17.88
CA LYS A 163 8.32 0.01 -18.06
C LYS A 163 7.91 -1.25 -17.30
N ALA A 164 7.43 -1.09 -16.07
CA ALA A 164 7.07 -2.22 -15.22
C ALA A 164 5.83 -2.96 -15.72
N LEU A 165 4.82 -2.22 -16.21
CA LEU A 165 3.50 -2.78 -16.51
C LEU A 165 3.26 -3.06 -17.99
N ASN A 166 4.25 -2.90 -18.87
CA ASN A 166 4.07 -3.09 -20.32
C ASN A 166 3.46 -4.46 -20.67
N GLU A 167 4.03 -5.55 -20.13
CA GLU A 167 3.52 -6.90 -20.39
C GLU A 167 2.19 -7.16 -19.64
N VAL A 168 2.03 -6.57 -18.45
CA VAL A 168 0.78 -6.66 -17.70
C VAL A 168 -0.38 -6.01 -18.48
N PHE A 169 -0.17 -4.81 -19.02
CA PHE A 169 -1.19 -4.12 -19.83
C PHE A 169 -1.56 -4.86 -21.12
N LYS A 170 -0.58 -5.54 -21.73
CA LYS A 170 -0.81 -6.31 -22.97
C LYS A 170 -1.62 -7.58 -22.74
N ASN A 171 -1.38 -8.26 -21.61
CA ASN A 171 -1.91 -9.59 -21.35
C ASN A 171 -3.12 -9.58 -20.40
N ALA A 172 -3.46 -8.46 -19.79
CA ALA A 172 -4.68 -8.35 -18.98
C ALA A 172 -5.92 -8.56 -19.87
N LYS A 173 -6.86 -9.39 -19.40
CA LYS A 173 -8.12 -9.63 -20.09
C LYS A 173 -9.02 -8.40 -20.10
N ILE A 174 -9.93 -8.33 -21.05
CA ILE A 174 -10.98 -7.31 -21.09
C ILE A 174 -11.81 -7.39 -19.79
N GLY A 175 -12.12 -6.23 -19.22
CA GLY A 175 -12.85 -6.10 -17.95
C GLY A 175 -11.95 -6.15 -16.70
N THR A 176 -10.64 -6.43 -16.82
CA THR A 176 -9.72 -6.36 -15.68
C THR A 176 -9.67 -4.94 -15.12
N SER A 177 -9.92 -4.81 -13.81
CA SER A 177 -9.87 -3.53 -13.08
C SER A 177 -8.46 -3.28 -12.56
N PHE A 178 -7.94 -2.08 -12.79
CA PHE A 178 -6.64 -1.64 -12.29
C PHE A 178 -6.79 -0.59 -11.19
N TYR A 179 -6.15 -0.82 -10.06
CA TYR A 179 -6.05 0.08 -8.91
C TYR A 179 -4.59 0.46 -8.70
N ILE A 180 -4.19 1.63 -9.18
CA ILE A 180 -2.78 2.01 -9.30
C ILE A 180 -2.45 3.14 -8.35
N LEU A 181 -1.42 2.95 -7.51
CA LEU A 181 -0.77 4.03 -6.78
C LEU A 181 0.32 4.64 -7.66
N PHE A 182 0.04 5.80 -8.22
CA PHE A 182 0.98 6.55 -9.04
C PHE A 182 1.87 7.43 -8.16
N LYS A 183 3.18 7.28 -8.34
CA LYS A 183 4.21 7.95 -7.54
C LYS A 183 5.08 8.82 -8.45
N PRO A 184 4.79 10.12 -8.56
CA PRO A 184 5.52 11.02 -9.46
C PRO A 184 7.04 10.97 -9.30
N GLN A 185 7.54 10.74 -8.09
CA GLN A 185 8.98 10.68 -7.80
C GLN A 185 9.73 9.56 -8.55
N PHE A 186 9.04 8.54 -9.04
CA PHE A 186 9.65 7.47 -9.84
C PHE A 186 9.40 7.63 -11.34
N GLU A 187 8.67 8.69 -11.75
CA GLU A 187 8.29 8.95 -13.13
C GLU A 187 9.00 10.17 -13.74
N VAL A 188 9.35 11.18 -12.92
CA VAL A 188 9.94 12.44 -13.41
C VAL A 188 11.44 12.38 -13.71
N GLY A 189 12.12 11.31 -13.31
CA GLY A 189 13.57 11.18 -13.43
C GLY A 189 14.35 11.67 -12.21
N ILE A 190 15.56 11.12 -12.03
CA ILE A 190 16.35 11.30 -10.81
C ILE A 190 16.79 12.77 -10.57
N ASN A 191 16.99 13.55 -11.62
CA ASN A 191 17.43 14.95 -11.52
C ASN A 191 16.30 15.89 -11.07
N GLU A 192 15.06 15.45 -11.14
CA GLU A 192 13.86 16.22 -10.82
C GLU A 192 13.38 16.03 -9.38
N VAL A 193 14.06 15.19 -8.61
CA VAL A 193 13.83 15.02 -7.17
C VAL A 193 14.94 15.67 -6.36
N ASN A 194 14.63 16.10 -5.16
CA ASN A 194 15.62 16.63 -4.21
C ASN A 194 16.38 15.49 -3.51
N LYS A 195 17.34 15.82 -2.63
CA LYS A 195 18.13 14.84 -1.86
C LYS A 195 17.29 13.90 -0.96
N LYS A 196 16.04 14.26 -0.68
CA LYS A 196 15.10 13.43 0.08
C LYS A 196 14.18 12.60 -0.82
N GLY A 197 14.37 12.62 -2.15
CA GLY A 197 13.50 11.94 -3.10
C GLY A 197 12.15 12.62 -3.34
N VAL A 198 12.00 13.89 -2.94
CA VAL A 198 10.75 14.65 -3.16
C VAL A 198 10.83 15.41 -4.47
N VAL A 199 9.76 15.34 -5.27
CA VAL A 199 9.65 16.07 -6.55
C VAL A 199 9.77 17.56 -6.31
N LYS A 200 10.68 18.21 -7.06
CA LYS A 200 11.01 19.63 -6.88
C LYS A 200 9.90 20.57 -7.34
N ASN A 201 9.12 20.16 -8.34
CA ASN A 201 8.14 21.02 -8.99
C ASN A 201 6.84 20.26 -9.25
N SER A 202 5.74 20.81 -8.78
CA SER A 202 4.39 20.23 -8.98
C SER A 202 3.98 20.12 -10.46
N SER A 203 4.46 21.01 -11.32
CA SER A 203 4.20 20.93 -12.76
C SER A 203 4.80 19.67 -13.39
N LEU A 204 5.98 19.24 -12.93
CA LEU A 204 6.61 17.99 -13.40
C LEU A 204 5.80 16.77 -12.95
N ALA A 205 5.30 16.79 -11.71
CA ALA A 205 4.42 15.74 -11.23
C ALA A 205 3.14 15.65 -12.09
N TRP A 206 2.50 16.79 -12.38
CA TRP A 206 1.32 16.83 -13.24
C TRP A 206 1.60 16.37 -14.66
N ASN A 207 2.72 16.77 -15.26
CA ASN A 207 3.09 16.32 -16.60
C ASN A 207 3.30 14.81 -16.64
N SER A 208 3.93 14.23 -15.62
CA SER A 208 4.11 12.77 -15.53
C SER A 208 2.79 12.01 -15.39
N ILE A 209 1.85 12.54 -14.59
CA ILE A 209 0.50 11.98 -14.45
C ILE A 209 -0.24 12.02 -15.79
N ASN A 210 -0.28 13.19 -16.45
CA ASN A 210 -0.98 13.34 -17.73
C ASN A 210 -0.40 12.42 -18.81
N LYS A 211 0.92 12.26 -18.84
CA LYS A 211 1.59 11.30 -19.73
C LYS A 211 1.12 9.87 -19.46
N PHE A 212 1.04 9.47 -18.20
CA PHE A 212 0.59 8.13 -17.83
C PHE A 212 -0.91 7.91 -18.14
N LEU A 213 -1.77 8.90 -17.89
CA LEU A 213 -3.19 8.82 -18.27
C LEU A 213 -3.38 8.68 -19.80
N SER A 214 -2.55 9.41 -20.58
CA SER A 214 -2.55 9.28 -22.04
C SER A 214 -2.08 7.89 -22.48
N LEU A 215 -1.08 7.32 -21.80
CA LEU A 215 -0.62 5.95 -22.05
C LEU A 215 -1.74 4.94 -21.80
N LEU A 216 -2.48 5.05 -20.69
CA LEU A 216 -3.60 4.15 -20.42
C LEU A 216 -4.64 4.18 -21.54
N LYS A 217 -5.00 5.38 -22.04
CA LYS A 217 -5.92 5.51 -23.20
C LYS A 217 -5.37 4.82 -24.44
N LEU A 218 -4.08 4.97 -24.74
CA LEU A 218 -3.42 4.31 -25.88
C LEU A 218 -3.35 2.78 -25.73
N ARG A 219 -3.45 2.27 -24.51
CA ARG A 219 -3.43 0.84 -24.17
C ARG A 219 -4.84 0.25 -24.03
N ASN A 220 -5.86 0.94 -24.52
CA ASN A 220 -7.28 0.56 -24.46
C ASN A 220 -7.76 0.37 -23.01
N PHE A 221 -7.62 1.43 -22.21
CA PHE A 221 -8.25 1.53 -20.91
C PHE A 221 -9.35 2.59 -20.93
N SER A 222 -10.47 2.26 -20.35
CA SER A 222 -11.61 3.14 -20.10
C SER A 222 -11.83 3.38 -18.61
N GLU A 223 -12.92 4.05 -18.27
CA GLU A 223 -13.32 4.35 -16.89
C GLU A 223 -12.20 4.98 -16.05
N ILE A 224 -11.25 5.70 -16.69
CA ILE A 224 -10.08 6.26 -16.02
C ILE A 224 -10.53 7.34 -15.03
N LYS A 225 -10.32 7.08 -13.73
CA LYS A 225 -10.60 8.00 -12.62
C LYS A 225 -9.31 8.32 -11.88
N LEU A 226 -9.07 9.61 -11.61
CA LEU A 226 -7.88 10.11 -10.92
C LEU A 226 -8.27 10.76 -9.59
N PHE A 227 -7.61 10.37 -8.51
CA PHE A 227 -7.81 10.94 -7.18
C PHE A 227 -6.45 11.28 -6.57
N LYS A 228 -6.39 12.38 -5.82
CA LYS A 228 -5.24 12.66 -4.96
C LYS A 228 -5.26 11.69 -3.77
N SER A 229 -4.13 11.09 -3.47
CA SER A 229 -4.02 10.22 -2.30
C SER A 229 -4.30 11.00 -1.00
N PRO A 230 -5.13 10.49 -0.08
CA PRO A 230 -5.38 11.13 1.20
C PRO A 230 -4.17 11.06 2.15
N ILE A 231 -3.17 10.25 1.81
CA ILE A 231 -1.98 10.00 2.61
C ILE A 231 -0.76 10.28 1.75
N LEU A 232 0.14 11.14 2.23
CA LEU A 232 1.41 11.41 1.56
C LEU A 232 2.32 10.19 1.53
N GLY A 233 3.21 10.13 0.55
CA GLY A 233 4.30 9.16 0.49
C GLY A 233 5.24 9.28 1.70
N LYS A 234 6.11 8.28 1.88
CA LYS A 234 7.01 8.17 3.05
C LYS A 234 7.85 9.43 3.28
N ASP A 235 8.32 10.06 2.23
CA ASP A 235 9.21 11.22 2.27
C ASP A 235 8.48 12.56 2.06
N GLY A 236 7.13 12.53 2.05
CA GLY A 236 6.27 13.69 1.91
C GLY A 236 5.83 13.99 0.46
N ASN A 237 6.11 13.10 -0.49
CA ASN A 237 5.61 13.24 -1.85
C ASN A 237 4.08 13.19 -1.90
N GLU A 238 3.49 14.03 -2.74
CA GLU A 238 2.12 13.85 -3.18
C GLU A 238 2.05 12.65 -4.12
N GLU A 239 1.10 11.76 -3.88
CA GLU A 239 0.87 10.57 -4.68
C GLU A 239 -0.57 10.57 -5.19
N TRP A 240 -0.83 9.82 -6.24
CA TRP A 240 -2.11 9.80 -6.91
C TRP A 240 -2.63 8.38 -7.02
N LEU A 241 -3.94 8.26 -7.01
CA LEU A 241 -4.65 7.01 -7.11
C LEU A 241 -5.41 7.00 -8.43
N ILE A 242 -5.16 5.98 -9.24
CA ILE A 242 -5.77 5.83 -10.56
C ILE A 242 -6.57 4.54 -10.58
N PHE A 243 -7.82 4.64 -10.95
CA PHE A 243 -8.64 3.50 -11.37
C PHE A 243 -8.77 3.52 -12.88
N ALA A 244 -8.67 2.35 -13.50
CA ALA A 244 -8.92 2.18 -14.93
C ALA A 244 -9.42 0.76 -15.20
N GLU A 245 -10.16 0.57 -16.29
CA GLU A 245 -10.68 -0.72 -16.70
C GLU A 245 -10.16 -1.08 -18.09
N LYS A 246 -9.70 -2.31 -18.30
CA LYS A 246 -9.19 -2.80 -19.58
C LYS A 246 -10.33 -3.05 -20.54
N GLU A 247 -10.27 -2.48 -21.76
CA GLU A 247 -11.17 -2.72 -22.90
C GLU A 247 -10.63 -3.77 -23.88
#